data_66a32d8250554249880da7e0f5fe4a21
#
_entry.id   66a32d8250554249880da7e0f5fe4a21
#
_cell.length_a   1.000
_cell.length_b   1.000
_cell.length_c   1.000
_cell.angle_alpha   90.00
_cell.angle_beta   90.00
_cell.angle_gamma   90.00
#
_symmetry.space_group_name_H-M   'P 1'
#
loop_
_entity.id
_entity.type
_entity.pdbx_description
1 polymer ?
#
loop_
_entity_poly.entity_id
_entity_poly.type
_entity_poly.pdbx_seq_one_letter_code
_entity_poly.pdbx_strand_id
1 'polypeptide(L)'
;MMGVLEDVVINAKSAAETVGKEAGRLVDISRLRFSAAEIQKEISKKLENLGRIVYDSRKSGSAVDISFDEQTAAIDLLYQKLDEVNEKINVLRRKTVCPKCGFDNAEDSVFCSRCGTKLGEEEAAPAASPASSGEPVSGSGDNSI
;
A
#
# COMPACT_ATOMS: atom_id res chain seq x y z
N MET A 1 53.29 -2.06 -12.32
CA MET A 1 52.32 -1.18 -12.97
C MET A 1 51.27 -1.96 -13.78
N MET A 2 50.79 -3.10 -13.30
CA MET A 2 49.77 -3.90 -13.99
C MET A 2 48.38 -3.84 -13.35
N GLY A 3 48.20 -3.18 -12.20
CA GLY A 3 46.96 -3.18 -11.46
C GLY A 3 45.91 -2.12 -11.88
N VAL A 4 46.31 -1.01 -12.44
CA VAL A 4 45.42 0.13 -12.69
C VAL A 4 44.52 -0.10 -13.92
N LEU A 5 44.97 -0.82 -14.93
CA LEU A 5 44.20 -1.15 -16.12
C LEU A 5 43.17 -2.28 -15.84
N GLU A 6 43.51 -3.24 -15.00
CA GLU A 6 42.60 -4.30 -14.57
C GLU A 6 41.45 -3.73 -13.70
N ASP A 7 41.75 -2.85 -12.76
CA ASP A 7 40.76 -2.19 -11.91
C ASP A 7 39.78 -1.32 -12.72
N VAL A 8 40.27 -0.66 -13.77
CA VAL A 8 39.40 0.15 -14.66
C VAL A 8 38.45 -0.73 -15.48
N VAL A 9 38.93 -1.89 -15.97
CA VAL A 9 38.12 -2.83 -16.75
C VAL A 9 37.07 -3.51 -15.87
N ILE A 10 37.42 -3.91 -14.65
CA ILE A 10 36.49 -4.52 -13.69
C ILE A 10 35.42 -3.49 -13.29
N ASN A 11 35.81 -2.26 -13.05
CA ASN A 11 34.88 -1.20 -12.66
C ASN A 11 33.93 -0.80 -13.81
N ALA A 12 34.43 -0.77 -15.05
CA ALA A 12 33.59 -0.52 -16.23
C ALA A 12 32.58 -1.65 -16.50
N LYS A 13 32.98 -2.91 -16.29
CA LYS A 13 32.10 -4.06 -16.44
C LYS A 13 31.01 -4.11 -15.37
N SER A 14 31.34 -3.84 -14.11
CA SER A 14 30.37 -3.78 -13.02
C SER A 14 29.41 -2.62 -13.18
N ALA A 15 29.84 -1.47 -13.68
CA ALA A 15 28.97 -0.34 -13.99
C ALA A 15 27.99 -0.68 -15.12
N ALA A 16 28.44 -1.34 -16.20
CA ALA A 16 27.57 -1.76 -17.29
C ALA A 16 26.53 -2.80 -16.86
N GLU A 17 26.90 -3.76 -16.00
CA GLU A 17 25.96 -4.73 -15.44
C GLU A 17 24.91 -4.07 -14.53
N THR A 18 25.31 -3.09 -13.74
CA THR A 18 24.40 -2.34 -12.85
C THR A 18 23.39 -1.53 -13.65
N VAL A 19 23.85 -0.82 -14.71
CA VAL A 19 22.97 -0.06 -15.60
C VAL A 19 21.98 -0.98 -16.32
N GLY A 20 22.42 -2.15 -16.78
CA GLY A 20 21.55 -3.14 -17.42
C GLY A 20 20.46 -3.68 -16.49
N LYS A 21 20.81 -3.97 -15.24
CA LYS A 21 19.84 -4.43 -14.21
C LYS A 21 18.83 -3.34 -13.86
N GLU A 22 19.25 -2.10 -13.71
CA GLU A 22 18.35 -0.98 -13.43
C GLU A 22 17.40 -0.70 -14.61
N ALA A 23 17.89 -0.75 -15.85
CA ALA A 23 17.05 -0.60 -17.04
C ALA A 23 16.01 -1.73 -17.13
N GLY A 24 16.38 -2.97 -16.88
CA GLY A 24 15.46 -4.12 -16.81
C GLY A 24 14.38 -3.92 -15.77
N ARG A 25 14.76 -3.48 -14.57
CA ARG A 25 13.81 -3.19 -13.47
C ARG A 25 12.79 -2.11 -13.83
N LEU A 26 13.22 -1.06 -14.51
CA LEU A 26 12.30 -0.01 -14.97
C LEU A 26 11.29 -0.52 -15.99
N VAL A 27 11.70 -1.41 -16.89
CA VAL A 27 10.79 -2.06 -17.86
C VAL A 27 9.77 -2.92 -17.13
N ASP A 28 10.19 -3.70 -16.14
CA ASP A 28 9.28 -4.55 -15.37
C ASP A 28 8.28 -3.71 -14.56
N ILE A 29 8.70 -2.63 -13.93
CA ILE A 29 7.81 -1.67 -13.26
C ILE A 29 6.79 -1.10 -14.24
N SER A 30 7.21 -0.75 -15.46
CA SER A 30 6.30 -0.19 -16.48
C SER A 30 5.25 -1.20 -16.92
N ARG A 31 5.63 -2.47 -17.10
CA ARG A 31 4.69 -3.57 -17.43
C ARG A 31 3.68 -3.80 -16.31
N LEU A 32 4.15 -3.84 -15.06
CA LEU A 32 3.26 -4.02 -13.91
C LEU A 32 2.30 -2.84 -13.73
N ARG A 33 2.73 -1.61 -13.98
CA ARG A 33 1.85 -0.43 -13.96
C ARG A 33 0.77 -0.51 -15.04
N PHE A 34 1.12 -0.99 -16.23
CA PHE A 34 0.13 -1.21 -17.29
C PHE A 34 -0.90 -2.26 -16.86
N SER A 35 -0.45 -3.38 -16.29
CA SER A 35 -1.34 -4.41 -15.75
C SER A 35 -2.25 -3.88 -14.63
N ALA A 36 -1.72 -3.07 -13.71
CA ALA A 36 -2.52 -2.43 -12.66
C ALA A 36 -3.60 -1.51 -13.25
N ALA A 37 -3.28 -0.74 -14.29
CA ALA A 37 -4.24 0.13 -14.96
C ALA A 37 -5.35 -0.66 -15.67
N GLU A 38 -5.04 -1.80 -16.27
CA GLU A 38 -6.04 -2.70 -16.86
C GLU A 38 -7.00 -3.27 -15.80
N ILE A 39 -6.46 -3.75 -14.67
CA ILE A 39 -7.27 -4.24 -13.56
C ILE A 39 -8.17 -3.13 -13.00
N GLN A 40 -7.66 -1.93 -12.80
CA GLN A 40 -8.46 -0.77 -12.35
C GLN A 40 -9.59 -0.44 -13.32
N LYS A 41 -9.34 -0.51 -14.63
CA LYS A 41 -10.37 -0.32 -15.66
C LYS A 41 -11.45 -1.41 -15.58
N GLU A 42 -11.07 -2.64 -15.32
CA GLU A 42 -12.01 -3.75 -15.17
C GLU A 42 -12.87 -3.58 -13.91
N ILE A 43 -12.27 -3.21 -12.78
CA ILE A 43 -12.99 -2.85 -11.53
C ILE A 43 -14.02 -1.75 -11.82
N SER A 44 -13.59 -0.66 -12.46
CA SER A 44 -14.46 0.47 -12.78
C SER A 44 -15.66 0.04 -13.65
N LYS A 45 -15.44 -0.81 -14.65
CA LYS A 45 -16.52 -1.35 -15.49
C LYS A 45 -17.51 -2.19 -14.70
N LYS A 46 -17.02 -3.04 -13.79
CA LYS A 46 -17.89 -3.88 -12.95
C LYS A 46 -18.72 -3.04 -11.99
N LEU A 47 -18.10 -2.03 -11.35
CA LEU A 47 -18.80 -1.09 -10.48
C LEU A 47 -19.84 -0.25 -11.24
N GLU A 48 -19.48 0.24 -12.44
CA GLU A 48 -20.41 0.98 -13.31
C GLU A 48 -21.62 0.11 -13.69
N ASN A 49 -21.37 -1.13 -14.10
CA ASN A 49 -22.43 -2.07 -14.45
C ASN A 49 -23.35 -2.35 -13.26
N LEU A 50 -22.76 -2.62 -12.09
CA LEU A 50 -23.51 -2.84 -10.85
C LEU A 50 -24.36 -1.60 -10.49
N GLY A 51 -23.76 -0.42 -10.57
CA GLY A 51 -24.45 0.86 -10.35
C GLY A 51 -25.61 1.09 -11.31
N ARG A 52 -25.44 0.77 -12.60
CA ARG A 52 -26.49 0.87 -13.62
C ARG A 52 -27.67 -0.05 -13.31
N ILE A 53 -27.40 -1.29 -12.97
CA ILE A 53 -28.43 -2.26 -12.64
C ILE A 53 -29.23 -1.82 -11.42
N VAL A 54 -28.56 -1.33 -10.36
CA VAL A 54 -29.22 -0.81 -9.17
C VAL A 54 -30.08 0.42 -9.50
N TYR A 55 -29.56 1.34 -10.32
CA TYR A 55 -30.29 2.54 -10.74
C TYR A 55 -31.56 2.19 -11.53
N ASP A 56 -31.44 1.32 -12.54
CA ASP A 56 -32.55 0.91 -13.41
C ASP A 56 -33.65 0.17 -12.62
N SER A 57 -33.25 -0.69 -11.69
CA SER A 57 -34.17 -1.38 -10.79
C SER A 57 -34.95 -0.41 -9.91
N ARG A 58 -34.27 0.56 -9.30
CA ARG A 58 -34.94 1.58 -8.48
C ARG A 58 -35.89 2.42 -9.27
N LYS A 59 -35.53 2.75 -10.51
CA LYS A 59 -36.40 3.58 -11.40
C LYS A 59 -37.62 2.82 -11.93
N SER A 60 -37.47 1.54 -12.23
CA SER A 60 -38.57 0.70 -12.75
C SER A 60 -39.43 0.09 -11.67
N GLY A 61 -39.05 0.16 -10.40
CA GLY A 61 -39.71 -0.53 -9.29
C GLY A 61 -39.62 -2.05 -9.34
N SER A 62 -38.75 -2.59 -10.23
CA SER A 62 -38.55 -4.02 -10.35
C SER A 62 -37.55 -4.52 -9.29
N ALA A 63 -37.81 -5.71 -8.75
CA ALA A 63 -36.81 -6.38 -7.91
C ALA A 63 -35.58 -6.72 -8.73
N VAL A 64 -34.40 -6.45 -8.17
CA VAL A 64 -33.13 -6.86 -8.78
C VAL A 64 -32.93 -8.33 -8.48
N ASP A 65 -33.02 -9.17 -9.51
CA ASP A 65 -32.66 -10.57 -9.43
C ASP A 65 -31.17 -10.75 -9.82
N ILE A 66 -30.29 -10.14 -8.98
CA ILE A 66 -28.84 -10.26 -9.16
C ILE A 66 -28.27 -10.81 -7.88
N SER A 67 -27.41 -11.81 -8.04
CA SER A 67 -26.53 -12.26 -6.96
C SER A 67 -25.49 -11.15 -6.67
N PHE A 68 -25.84 -10.21 -5.79
CA PHE A 68 -24.90 -9.18 -5.34
C PHE A 68 -23.63 -9.79 -4.76
N ASP A 69 -23.77 -10.91 -4.07
CA ASP A 69 -22.63 -11.61 -3.44
C ASP A 69 -21.63 -12.09 -4.50
N GLU A 70 -22.12 -12.63 -5.62
CA GLU A 70 -21.26 -13.07 -6.72
C GLU A 70 -20.55 -11.90 -7.42
N GLN A 71 -21.28 -10.79 -7.64
CA GLN A 71 -20.69 -9.59 -8.24
C GLN A 71 -19.68 -8.94 -7.32
N THR A 72 -19.95 -8.86 -6.03
CA THR A 72 -19.05 -8.32 -5.02
C THR A 72 -17.81 -9.20 -4.91
N ALA A 73 -17.94 -10.51 -4.82
CA ALA A 73 -16.80 -11.43 -4.77
C ALA A 73 -15.89 -11.30 -6.03
N ALA A 74 -16.49 -11.10 -7.20
CA ALA A 74 -15.72 -10.89 -8.43
C ALA A 74 -14.95 -9.55 -8.42
N ILE A 75 -15.50 -8.51 -7.82
CA ILE A 75 -14.83 -7.22 -7.65
C ILE A 75 -13.72 -7.34 -6.61
N ASP A 76 -13.98 -7.99 -5.48
CA ASP A 76 -12.99 -8.21 -4.42
C ASP A 76 -11.76 -8.99 -4.93
N LEU A 77 -11.98 -9.99 -5.78
CA LEU A 77 -10.88 -10.72 -6.42
C LEU A 77 -10.02 -9.82 -7.30
N LEU A 78 -10.61 -8.85 -7.99
CA LEU A 78 -9.86 -7.87 -8.78
C LEU A 78 -9.07 -6.91 -7.90
N TYR A 79 -9.61 -6.48 -6.77
CA TYR A 79 -8.87 -5.67 -5.79
C TYR A 79 -7.68 -6.44 -5.23
N GLN A 80 -7.85 -7.71 -4.87
CA GLN A 80 -6.72 -8.54 -4.42
C GLN A 80 -5.61 -8.64 -5.48
N LYS A 81 -5.98 -8.87 -6.73
CA LYS A 81 -5.00 -8.89 -7.84
C LYS A 81 -4.29 -7.54 -8.03
N LEU A 82 -5.02 -6.45 -7.85
CA LEU A 82 -4.46 -5.11 -7.94
C LEU A 82 -3.43 -4.86 -6.82
N ASP A 83 -3.75 -5.28 -5.61
CA ASP A 83 -2.86 -5.17 -4.45
C ASP A 83 -1.59 -5.99 -4.65
N GLU A 84 -1.69 -7.23 -5.14
CA GLU A 84 -0.52 -8.07 -5.47
C GLU A 84 0.40 -7.41 -6.53
N VAL A 85 -0.19 -6.79 -7.55
CA VAL A 85 0.58 -6.09 -8.59
C VAL A 85 1.26 -4.85 -8.02
N ASN A 86 0.56 -4.08 -7.18
CA ASN A 86 1.12 -2.91 -6.51
C ASN A 86 2.25 -3.28 -5.56
N GLU A 87 2.12 -4.37 -4.81
CA GLU A 87 3.18 -4.88 -3.94
C GLU A 87 4.43 -5.24 -4.74
N LYS A 88 4.29 -5.95 -5.87
CA LYS A 88 5.41 -6.24 -6.78
C LYS A 88 6.08 -4.96 -7.29
N ILE A 89 5.31 -3.93 -7.63
CA ILE A 89 5.85 -2.64 -8.03
C ILE A 89 6.65 -2.00 -6.89
N ASN A 90 6.14 -2.05 -5.67
CA ASN A 90 6.81 -1.48 -4.49
C ASN A 90 8.13 -2.19 -4.20
N VAL A 91 8.14 -3.52 -4.25
CA VAL A 91 9.36 -4.33 -4.11
C VAL A 91 10.40 -3.96 -5.18
N LEU A 92 9.98 -3.88 -6.45
CA LEU A 92 10.87 -3.49 -7.53
C LEU A 92 11.38 -2.05 -7.40
N ARG A 93 10.59 -1.16 -6.82
CA ARG A 93 10.99 0.23 -6.54
C ARG A 93 11.87 0.36 -5.31
N ARG A 94 12.02 -0.69 -4.53
CA ARG A 94 12.64 -0.65 -3.20
C ARG A 94 11.97 0.40 -2.32
N LYS A 95 10.65 0.34 -2.26
CA LYS A 95 9.83 1.23 -1.45
C LYS A 95 8.93 0.43 -0.51
N THR A 96 8.80 0.95 0.70
CA THR A 96 7.89 0.44 1.71
C THR A 96 6.74 1.42 1.91
N VAL A 97 5.50 0.96 1.73
CA VAL A 97 4.31 1.80 1.96
C VAL A 97 3.99 1.82 3.44
N CYS A 98 3.79 3.01 3.99
CA CYS A 98 3.39 3.16 5.39
C CYS A 98 1.96 2.63 5.61
N PRO A 99 1.74 1.66 6.52
CA PRO A 99 0.42 1.10 6.78
C PRO A 99 -0.55 2.12 7.41
N LYS A 100 -0.03 3.17 8.04
CA LYS A 100 -0.84 4.17 8.72
C LYS A 100 -1.28 5.33 7.81
N CYS A 101 -0.41 5.81 6.92
CA CYS A 101 -0.69 7.00 6.12
C CYS A 101 -0.53 6.81 4.61
N GLY A 102 -0.18 5.61 4.14
CA GLY A 102 -0.01 5.29 2.72
C GLY A 102 1.17 5.98 2.04
N PHE A 103 2.09 6.59 2.79
CA PHE A 103 3.24 7.28 2.20
C PHE A 103 4.35 6.30 1.82
N ASP A 104 4.93 6.49 0.61
CA ASP A 104 6.04 5.69 0.10
C ASP A 104 7.36 6.09 0.76
N ASN A 105 7.98 5.15 1.46
CA ASN A 105 9.30 5.32 2.08
C ASN A 105 10.34 4.45 1.36
N ALA A 106 11.62 4.72 1.57
CA ALA A 106 12.67 3.82 1.11
C ALA A 106 12.58 2.46 1.84
N GLU A 107 13.00 1.38 1.19
CA GLU A 107 12.89 0.00 1.72
C GLU A 107 13.60 -0.17 3.07
N ASP A 108 14.69 0.55 3.26
CA ASP A 108 15.53 0.56 4.46
C ASP A 108 15.05 1.54 5.56
N SER A 109 13.94 2.23 5.33
CA SER A 109 13.41 3.20 6.29
C SER A 109 12.80 2.49 7.50
N VAL A 110 13.32 2.74 8.67
CA VAL A 110 12.81 2.20 9.94
C VAL A 110 11.53 2.91 10.38
N PHE A 111 11.37 4.18 10.00
CA PHE A 111 10.21 4.99 10.33
C PHE A 111 9.67 5.71 9.09
N CYS A 112 8.37 5.91 9.06
CA CYS A 112 7.73 6.71 8.01
C CYS A 112 8.17 8.17 8.11
N SER A 113 8.73 8.72 7.01
CA SER A 113 9.18 10.12 6.94
C SER A 113 8.02 11.11 7.02
N ARG A 114 6.77 10.67 6.81
CA ARG A 114 5.60 11.54 6.85
C ARG A 114 4.88 11.53 8.19
N CYS A 115 4.68 10.37 8.83
CA CYS A 115 3.87 10.27 10.05
C CYS A 115 4.62 9.66 11.24
N GLY A 116 5.90 9.28 11.09
CA GLY A 116 6.71 8.73 12.15
C GLY A 116 6.37 7.29 12.58
N THR A 117 5.44 6.62 11.89
CA THR A 117 5.08 5.23 12.19
C THR A 117 6.26 4.32 11.85
N LYS A 118 6.56 3.35 12.70
CA LYS A 118 7.62 2.36 12.49
C LYS A 118 7.27 1.50 11.26
N LEU A 119 8.20 1.41 10.33
CA LEU A 119 8.13 0.62 9.11
C LEU A 119 9.10 -0.54 9.29
N GLY A 120 8.64 -1.74 9.34
CA GLY A 120 9.47 -2.93 9.46
C GLY A 120 9.06 -3.80 10.63
N GLU A 121 9.10 -5.08 10.38
CA GLU A 121 8.68 -6.25 11.14
C GLU A 121 7.82 -5.94 12.36
N GLU A 122 6.54 -6.16 12.16
CA GLU A 122 5.54 -6.18 13.22
C GLU A 122 5.78 -7.41 14.09
N GLU A 123 6.73 -7.30 14.99
CA GLU A 123 6.67 -8.10 16.20
C GLU A 123 5.56 -7.48 17.03
N ALA A 124 4.41 -8.14 17.02
CA ALA A 124 3.25 -7.77 17.80
C ALA A 124 3.63 -7.63 19.27
N ALA A 125 3.86 -6.39 19.70
CA ALA A 125 3.90 -6.07 21.11
C ALA A 125 2.46 -5.86 21.58
N PRO A 126 1.99 -6.56 22.62
CA PRO A 126 0.66 -6.37 23.18
C PRO A 126 0.52 -4.94 23.70
N ALA A 127 -0.57 -4.30 23.31
CA ALA A 127 -0.96 -2.98 23.78
C ALA A 127 -1.08 -3.00 25.32
N ALA A 128 -0.07 -2.49 26.00
CA ALA A 128 -0.17 -2.09 27.38
C ALA A 128 -0.74 -0.69 27.41
N SER A 129 -2.01 -0.58 27.73
CA SER A 129 -2.64 0.68 28.13
C SER A 129 -1.93 1.23 29.36
N PRO A 130 -1.47 2.47 29.38
CA PRO A 130 -1.12 3.11 30.64
C PRO A 130 -2.41 3.47 31.38
N ALA A 131 -2.64 2.79 32.47
CA ALA A 131 -3.62 3.19 33.47
C ALA A 131 -3.26 4.62 33.93
N SER A 132 -4.14 5.56 33.64
CA SER A 132 -4.13 6.89 34.25
C SER A 132 -4.53 6.76 35.70
N SER A 133 -3.56 6.82 36.56
CA SER A 133 -3.77 7.07 38.01
C SER A 133 -4.08 8.55 38.19
N GLY A 134 -5.38 8.85 38.19
CA GLY A 134 -5.88 10.14 38.67
C GLY A 134 -5.85 10.17 40.18
N GLU A 135 -5.00 10.99 40.73
CA GLU A 135 -5.02 11.34 42.17
C GLU A 135 -6.28 12.14 42.52
N PRO A 136 -6.91 11.88 43.69
CA PRO A 136 -8.02 12.70 44.15
C PRO A 136 -7.48 13.96 44.86
N VAL A 137 -7.72 15.09 44.30
CA VAL A 137 -7.53 16.37 44.99
C VAL A 137 -8.69 16.59 45.97
N SER A 138 -8.33 16.39 47.23
CA SER A 138 -9.07 16.83 48.40
C SER A 138 -9.04 18.39 48.44
N GLY A 139 -10.19 18.99 48.29
CA GLY A 139 -10.36 20.43 48.47
C GLY A 139 -11.55 20.69 49.36
N SER A 140 -11.30 20.73 50.65
CA SER A 140 -12.19 21.36 51.65
C SER A 140 -12.40 22.81 51.31
N GLY A 141 -13.60 23.25 51.31
CA GLY A 141 -13.99 24.65 51.20
C GLY A 141 -15.36 24.84 51.83
N ASP A 142 -15.30 24.97 53.19
CA ASP A 142 -16.31 25.58 54.02
C ASP A 142 -16.73 26.92 53.46
N ASN A 143 -18.00 27.19 53.32
CA ASN A 143 -18.55 28.47 53.75
C ASN A 143 -20.06 28.45 53.96
N SER A 144 -20.43 28.65 55.23
CA SER A 144 -21.74 29.03 55.72
C SER A 144 -22.20 30.38 55.12
N ILE A 145 -23.41 30.53 54.74
CA ILE A 145 -24.47 31.46 55.24
C ILE A 145 -25.72 31.15 54.41
#